data_1514c3560578bd012d6ee689268f0e98
#
_entry.id   1514c3560578bd012d6ee689268f0e98
#
_cell.length_a   1.000
_cell.length_b   1.000
_cell.length_c   1.000
_cell.angle_alpha   90.00
_cell.angle_beta   90.00
_cell.angle_gamma   90.00
#
_symmetry.space_group_name_H-M   'P 1'
#
loop_
_entity.id
_entity.type
_entity.pdbx_description
1 polymer ?
#
loop_
_entity_poly.entity_id
_entity_poly.type
_entity_poly.pdbx_seq_one_letter_code
_entity_poly.pdbx_strand_id
1 'polypeptide(L)'
;MRVLALDVVGFRGIRKSRVVFGRHAALVGPNGCGKSTIIDALSLVFGRTQLVRELTEHDFFGSTPDAETRFVLVATLSGFSSEEAHEHPEWFREGRGIPKWWNTKTLQADPRPSADATSLCVQIGLAGRFDLEELKVEQLRYFYDDPAVVDPFDDAAVNHFPSRLLSEIGFYVLPVRRTWEATMSFASELFRRAVTTIGGIPAEALLAERDRLRSPMNPLEEDALLKPLVDRMDEQFRQLLPEAPRLKLRLTSTDSESLLRGLVPHYASGGALLPASRQGTGGLSLQTFVLLLEIGRERRKQGLSFILALEEPELHVPPGLQRKLVAQSVAIAEQTICASHAPRVAAFYPATSILVVDRFGGDLVATPMLAGGLVSTATSVQRKIYIDDRPRIVDALMHHRVLIPEGRGDQEWLRLLSDVVETGDSVFGRAPEDSTPFGAVVGVVPTSSSAVEETFRELRRLHRGLVPMVDGDAEGEAKVDALLKLESPPATILILREEWEIEDVVAWVLSADEEGVVGPLQNRLPDWALTSIAGLLARFKVKTTGTRAKTDYLAYEEIAAVIRDNARCRARGATFLNAIVRGALGTAEGCPELVKDAKSTPQTTVLRIRL
;
A
#
# COMPACT_ATOMS: atom_id res chain seq x y z
N MET A 1 21.53 -8.38 7.14
CA MET A 1 21.01 -7.23 7.90
C MET A 1 19.50 -7.09 7.70
N ARG A 2 18.78 -6.48 8.65
CA ARG A 2 17.34 -6.21 8.59
C ARG A 2 16.99 -4.94 9.34
N VAL A 3 15.93 -4.27 8.90
CA VAL A 3 15.33 -3.11 9.58
C VAL A 3 14.42 -3.63 10.68
N LEU A 4 14.65 -3.23 11.92
CA LEU A 4 13.82 -3.59 13.07
C LEU A 4 12.73 -2.56 13.32
N ALA A 5 13.06 -1.27 13.19
CA ALA A 5 12.12 -0.18 13.39
C ALA A 5 12.46 1.01 12.50
N LEU A 6 11.44 1.81 12.21
CA LEU A 6 11.54 3.14 11.61
C LEU A 6 10.77 4.12 12.47
N ASP A 7 11.45 5.13 12.98
CA ASP A 7 10.85 6.29 13.62
C ASP A 7 10.79 7.44 12.61
N VAL A 8 9.66 8.09 12.52
CA VAL A 8 9.40 9.20 11.58
C VAL A 8 8.87 10.38 12.37
N VAL A 9 9.49 11.54 12.21
CA VAL A 9 9.05 12.79 12.81
C VAL A 9 9.04 13.88 11.74
N GLY A 10 7.92 14.55 11.58
CA GLY A 10 7.79 15.73 10.74
C GLY A 10 7.87 15.50 9.23
N PHE A 11 7.66 14.27 8.73
CA PHE A 11 7.86 13.93 7.32
C PHE A 11 6.53 13.78 6.57
N ARG A 12 6.32 14.59 5.55
CA ARG A 12 5.09 14.63 4.72
C ARG A 12 3.83 14.72 5.57
N GLY A 13 2.87 13.81 5.35
CA GLY A 13 1.64 13.73 6.14
C GLY A 13 1.81 13.07 7.52
N ILE A 14 3.03 12.75 7.96
CA ILE A 14 3.31 12.08 9.23
C ILE A 14 3.96 13.07 10.20
N ARG A 15 3.23 13.43 11.27
CA ARG A 15 3.78 14.22 12.37
C ARG A 15 4.72 13.38 13.22
N LYS A 16 4.27 12.20 13.62
CA LYS A 16 5.05 11.24 14.39
C LYS A 16 4.60 9.81 14.07
N SER A 17 5.57 8.90 13.99
CA SER A 17 5.30 7.48 13.82
C SER A 17 6.46 6.64 14.35
N ARG A 18 6.13 5.43 14.80
CA ARG A 18 7.08 4.35 15.01
C ARG A 18 6.51 3.08 14.40
N VAL A 19 7.22 2.52 13.44
CA VAL A 19 6.85 1.26 12.78
C VAL A 19 7.89 0.21 13.12
N VAL A 20 7.45 -0.92 13.69
CA VAL A 20 8.31 -2.07 13.99
C VAL A 20 8.06 -3.15 12.97
N PHE A 21 9.12 -3.65 12.37
CA PHE A 21 9.05 -4.64 11.30
C PHE A 21 9.47 -6.02 11.77
N GLY A 22 8.74 -7.04 11.34
CA GLY A 22 9.20 -8.42 11.36
C GLY A 22 10.16 -8.72 10.20
N ARG A 23 10.55 -9.99 10.06
CA ARG A 23 11.40 -10.45 8.95
C ARG A 23 10.74 -10.19 7.60
N HIS A 24 9.45 -10.43 7.50
CA HIS A 24 8.65 -10.13 6.31
C HIS A 24 7.39 -9.44 6.77
N ALA A 25 7.09 -8.26 6.19
CA ALA A 25 5.95 -7.45 6.60
C ALA A 25 5.12 -6.99 5.40
N ALA A 26 3.79 -7.04 5.53
CA ALA A 26 2.86 -6.42 4.61
C ALA A 26 2.16 -5.24 5.29
N LEU A 27 2.27 -4.04 4.72
CA LEU A 27 1.59 -2.83 5.15
C LEU A 27 0.23 -2.75 4.47
N VAL A 28 -0.83 -2.75 5.24
CA VAL A 28 -2.22 -2.65 4.77
C VAL A 28 -2.95 -1.51 5.47
N GLY A 29 -3.97 -0.97 4.85
CA GLY A 29 -4.77 0.12 5.42
C GLY A 29 -5.37 1.01 4.34
N PRO A 30 -6.18 1.99 4.71
CA PRO A 30 -6.87 2.88 3.77
C PRO A 30 -5.92 3.62 2.82
N ASN A 31 -6.46 4.12 1.71
CA ASN A 31 -5.71 5.00 0.82
C ASN A 31 -5.29 6.27 1.56
N GLY A 32 -4.05 6.71 1.33
CA GLY A 32 -3.51 7.90 1.97
C GLY A 32 -3.13 7.74 3.46
N CYS A 33 -3.20 6.53 4.07
CA CYS A 33 -2.79 6.34 5.47
C CYS A 33 -1.26 6.42 5.69
N GLY A 34 -0.44 6.39 4.62
CA GLY A 34 1.01 6.58 4.72
C GLY A 34 1.86 5.34 4.42
N LYS A 35 1.31 4.26 3.83
CA LYS A 35 2.07 3.05 3.47
C LYS A 35 3.27 3.34 2.55
N SER A 36 3.06 4.06 1.45
CA SER A 36 4.14 4.48 0.55
C SER A 36 5.11 5.44 1.22
N THR A 37 4.62 6.32 2.12
CA THR A 37 5.47 7.23 2.89
C THR A 37 6.48 6.48 3.78
N ILE A 38 6.09 5.33 4.35
CA ILE A 38 7.00 4.46 5.11
C ILE A 38 8.11 3.90 4.20
N ILE A 39 7.76 3.41 3.00
CA ILE A 39 8.75 2.91 2.03
C ILE A 39 9.65 4.04 1.53
N ASP A 40 9.10 5.20 1.24
CA ASP A 40 9.87 6.38 0.83
C ASP A 40 10.84 6.83 1.92
N ALA A 41 10.41 6.85 3.19
CA ALA A 41 11.28 7.17 4.32
C ALA A 41 12.45 6.18 4.44
N LEU A 42 12.20 4.87 4.31
CA LEU A 42 13.27 3.86 4.26
C LEU A 42 14.17 4.05 3.04
N SER A 43 13.60 4.42 1.89
CA SER A 43 14.35 4.69 0.66
C SER A 43 15.26 5.90 0.79
N LEU A 44 14.84 6.94 1.54
CA LEU A 44 15.68 8.09 1.87
C LEU A 44 16.83 7.70 2.79
N VAL A 45 16.54 6.94 3.85
CA VAL A 45 17.56 6.53 4.83
C VAL A 45 18.61 5.61 4.19
N PHE A 46 18.19 4.62 3.37
CA PHE A 46 19.06 3.56 2.85
C PHE A 46 19.41 3.70 1.37
N GLY A 47 18.70 4.53 0.63
CA GLY A 47 18.93 4.76 -0.79
C GLY A 47 20.12 5.68 -1.03
N ARG A 48 20.68 5.60 -2.24
CA ARG A 48 21.54 6.65 -2.77
C ARG A 48 20.66 7.80 -3.27
N THR A 49 21.19 9.00 -3.28
CA THR A 49 20.52 10.27 -3.62
C THR A 49 19.70 10.27 -4.92
N GLN A 50 19.86 9.30 -5.79
CA GLN A 50 19.15 9.21 -7.07
C GLN A 50 17.90 8.31 -7.06
N LEU A 51 17.58 7.62 -5.96
CA LEU A 51 16.39 6.75 -5.83
C LEU A 51 15.14 7.53 -5.40
N VAL A 52 15.30 8.73 -4.88
CA VAL A 52 14.21 9.56 -4.37
C VAL A 52 14.20 10.86 -5.16
N ARG A 53 12.98 11.38 -5.43
CA ARG A 53 12.77 12.73 -5.98
C ARG A 53 13.60 13.76 -5.21
N GLU A 54 13.95 14.87 -5.87
CA GLU A 54 14.37 16.06 -5.14
C GLU A 54 13.33 16.38 -4.07
N LEU A 55 13.81 16.53 -2.84
CA LEU A 55 12.96 16.90 -1.70
C LEU A 55 12.56 18.38 -1.85
N THR A 56 11.35 18.66 -1.44
CA THR A 56 10.75 19.99 -1.50
C THR A 56 10.08 20.34 -0.16
N GLU A 57 9.50 21.51 -0.04
CA GLU A 57 8.71 21.94 1.11
C GLU A 57 7.58 20.93 1.44
N HIS A 58 7.07 20.22 0.42
CA HIS A 58 6.02 19.21 0.59
C HIS A 58 6.48 17.93 1.31
N ASP A 59 7.77 17.76 1.52
CA ASP A 59 8.31 16.65 2.30
C ASP A 59 8.35 16.95 3.81
N PHE A 60 8.01 18.17 4.23
CA PHE A 60 7.83 18.55 5.64
C PHE A 60 6.36 18.43 6.05
N PHE A 61 6.13 18.11 7.31
CA PHE A 61 4.76 18.07 7.86
C PHE A 61 4.15 19.50 7.82
N GLY A 62 2.97 19.61 7.22
CA GLY A 62 2.31 20.90 7.02
C GLY A 62 2.72 21.63 5.74
N SER A 63 3.77 21.19 5.02
CA SER A 63 4.22 21.72 3.72
C SER A 63 4.64 23.22 3.71
N THR A 64 4.90 23.80 4.88
CA THR A 64 5.32 25.19 5.05
C THR A 64 6.44 25.26 6.09
N PRO A 65 7.64 24.71 5.79
CA PRO A 65 8.74 24.74 6.75
C PRO A 65 9.28 26.15 6.93
N ASP A 66 9.67 26.48 8.16
CA ASP A 66 10.46 27.63 8.54
C ASP A 66 11.93 27.23 8.80
N ALA A 67 12.76 28.18 9.25
CA ALA A 67 14.17 27.94 9.51
C ALA A 67 14.42 26.88 10.60
N GLU A 68 13.49 26.69 11.54
CA GLU A 68 13.60 25.76 12.66
C GLU A 68 12.94 24.40 12.36
N THR A 69 12.14 24.33 11.30
CA THR A 69 11.41 23.10 10.95
C THR A 69 12.36 22.02 10.44
N ARG A 70 12.28 20.85 11.04
CA ARG A 70 13.06 19.66 10.65
C ARG A 70 12.13 18.47 10.44
N PHE A 71 12.49 17.59 9.52
CA PHE A 71 12.02 16.21 9.59
C PHE A 71 13.18 15.31 9.98
N VAL A 72 12.88 14.27 10.74
CA VAL A 72 13.86 13.26 11.18
C VAL A 72 13.31 11.87 10.95
N LEU A 73 14.11 11.05 10.26
CA LEU A 73 13.84 9.64 10.02
C LEU A 73 14.94 8.83 10.71
N VAL A 74 14.58 7.90 11.59
CA VAL A 74 15.56 7.03 12.26
C VAL A 74 15.22 5.57 12.00
N ALA A 75 16.13 4.86 11.35
CA ALA A 75 16.01 3.43 11.13
C ALA A 75 16.93 2.65 12.05
N THR A 76 16.40 1.63 12.72
CA THR A 76 17.16 0.69 13.54
C THR A 76 17.48 -0.55 12.72
N LEU A 77 18.75 -0.85 12.52
CA LEU A 77 19.27 -2.00 11.79
C LEU A 77 19.90 -3.03 12.72
N SER A 78 19.71 -4.31 12.42
CA SER A 78 20.32 -5.45 13.10
C SER A 78 20.66 -6.57 12.09
N GLY A 79 21.14 -7.71 12.59
CA GLY A 79 21.49 -8.87 11.76
C GLY A 79 22.89 -8.73 11.18
N PHE A 80 23.82 -8.30 12.01
CA PHE A 80 25.25 -8.41 11.78
C PHE A 80 25.67 -9.88 11.81
N SER A 81 26.82 -10.21 11.24
CA SER A 81 27.35 -11.58 11.24
C SER A 81 27.77 -12.07 12.64
N SER A 82 28.04 -11.16 13.55
CA SER A 82 28.31 -11.39 14.95
C SER A 82 27.55 -10.38 15.83
N GLU A 83 27.22 -10.74 17.04
CA GLU A 83 26.62 -9.84 18.04
C GLU A 83 27.69 -9.02 18.81
N GLU A 84 28.97 -9.20 18.49
CA GLU A 84 30.09 -8.49 19.08
C GLU A 84 30.48 -7.26 18.24
N ALA A 85 30.26 -6.07 18.79
CA ALA A 85 30.47 -4.82 18.04
C ALA A 85 31.92 -4.63 17.56
N HIS A 86 32.91 -5.17 18.28
CA HIS A 86 34.33 -5.05 17.92
C HIS A 86 34.70 -5.84 16.64
N GLU A 87 33.89 -6.82 16.24
CA GLU A 87 34.07 -7.56 14.99
C GLU A 87 33.56 -6.78 13.76
N HIS A 88 32.89 -5.65 13.97
CA HIS A 88 32.34 -4.77 12.94
C HIS A 88 32.91 -3.35 13.02
N PRO A 89 34.26 -3.16 12.92
CA PRO A 89 34.90 -1.86 13.13
C PRO A 89 34.47 -0.81 12.08
N GLU A 90 34.02 -1.23 10.91
CA GLU A 90 33.47 -0.34 9.86
C GLU A 90 32.17 0.36 10.30
N TRP A 91 31.45 -0.24 11.28
CA TRP A 91 30.19 0.26 11.83
C TRP A 91 30.35 0.94 13.22
N PHE A 92 31.26 0.44 14.07
CA PHE A 92 31.29 0.75 15.51
C PHE A 92 32.62 1.31 16.04
N ARG A 93 33.63 1.53 15.17
CA ARG A 93 34.89 2.17 15.61
C ARG A 93 34.67 3.66 15.91
N GLU A 94 35.70 4.32 16.49
CA GLU A 94 35.71 5.76 16.73
C GLU A 94 35.28 6.56 15.49
N GLY A 95 34.40 7.54 15.66
CA GLY A 95 33.80 8.30 14.57
C GLY A 95 32.73 7.53 13.77
N ARG A 96 32.21 6.44 14.31
CA ARG A 96 31.08 5.64 13.78
C ARG A 96 29.97 5.54 14.81
N GLY A 97 28.99 4.65 14.54
CA GLY A 97 27.85 4.43 15.40
C GLY A 97 28.19 3.83 16.75
N ILE A 98 27.46 4.20 17.76
CA ILE A 98 27.50 3.56 19.08
C ILE A 98 26.69 2.25 19.02
N PRO A 99 27.26 1.11 19.46
CA PRO A 99 26.54 -0.15 19.49
C PRO A 99 25.38 -0.07 20.48
N LYS A 100 24.22 -0.59 20.07
CA LYS A 100 23.01 -0.74 20.87
C LYS A 100 22.48 -2.16 20.70
N TRP A 101 21.57 -2.57 21.58
CA TRP A 101 20.98 -3.91 21.55
C TRP A 101 19.45 -3.83 21.49
N TRP A 102 18.87 -4.56 20.55
CA TRP A 102 17.42 -4.56 20.37
C TRP A 102 16.72 -5.32 21.49
N ASN A 103 15.87 -4.62 22.22
CA ASN A 103 15.04 -5.18 23.27
C ASN A 103 13.70 -5.66 22.68
N THR A 104 13.46 -6.96 22.76
CA THR A 104 12.28 -7.62 22.17
C THR A 104 10.98 -7.37 22.92
N LYS A 105 11.06 -6.95 24.21
CA LYS A 105 9.88 -6.61 25.02
C LYS A 105 9.45 -5.17 24.86
N THR A 106 10.42 -4.23 24.95
CA THR A 106 10.14 -2.79 24.81
C THR A 106 10.09 -2.35 23.34
N LEU A 107 10.58 -3.18 22.42
CA LEU A 107 10.73 -2.86 21.00
C LEU A 107 11.58 -1.60 20.79
N GLN A 108 12.66 -1.45 21.55
CA GLN A 108 13.57 -0.30 21.51
C GLN A 108 15.03 -0.77 21.44
N ALA A 109 15.91 0.14 21.03
CA ALA A 109 17.36 -0.08 21.05
C ALA A 109 17.91 0.37 22.41
N ASP A 110 18.38 -0.58 23.22
CA ASP A 110 18.95 -0.33 24.52
C ASP A 110 20.48 -0.07 24.42
N PRO A 111 21.05 0.80 25.26
CA PRO A 111 22.47 1.14 25.22
C PRO A 111 23.38 0.03 25.76
N ARG A 112 22.81 -1.02 26.38
CA ARG A 112 23.54 -2.16 26.96
C ARG A 112 22.81 -3.46 26.69
N PRO A 113 23.53 -4.58 26.51
CA PRO A 113 22.91 -5.89 26.36
C PRO A 113 22.22 -6.31 27.68
N SER A 114 21.11 -7.05 27.54
CA SER A 114 20.36 -7.64 28.65
C SER A 114 19.72 -8.96 28.21
N ALA A 115 19.06 -9.69 29.11
CA ALA A 115 18.35 -10.92 28.77
C ALA A 115 17.30 -10.75 27.67
N ASP A 116 16.67 -9.56 27.59
CA ASP A 116 15.65 -9.22 26.59
C ASP A 116 16.21 -8.39 25.41
N ALA A 117 17.47 -7.92 25.52
CA ALA A 117 18.17 -7.10 24.53
C ALA A 117 19.50 -7.76 24.15
N THR A 118 19.45 -8.71 23.23
CA THR A 118 20.59 -9.55 22.82
C THR A 118 21.09 -9.27 21.42
N SER A 119 20.24 -8.76 20.51
CA SER A 119 20.62 -8.54 19.11
C SER A 119 21.31 -7.19 18.92
N LEU A 120 22.57 -7.22 18.51
CA LEU A 120 23.34 -6.02 18.16
C LEU A 120 22.61 -5.21 17.09
N CYS A 121 22.48 -3.92 17.30
CA CYS A 121 21.85 -3.00 16.35
C CYS A 121 22.55 -1.64 16.30
N VAL A 122 22.31 -0.94 15.22
CA VAL A 122 22.76 0.44 15.01
C VAL A 122 21.56 1.27 14.56
N GLN A 123 21.53 2.55 14.91
CA GLN A 123 20.53 3.49 14.47
C GLN A 123 21.12 4.48 13.48
N ILE A 124 20.42 4.65 12.35
CA ILE A 124 20.82 5.56 11.28
C ILE A 124 19.74 6.62 11.18
N GLY A 125 20.13 7.88 11.36
CA GLY A 125 19.29 9.05 11.18
C GLY A 125 19.44 9.66 9.80
N LEU A 126 18.36 10.21 9.27
CA LEU A 126 18.35 11.15 8.16
C LEU A 126 17.49 12.33 8.57
N ALA A 127 18.09 13.51 8.64
CA ALA A 127 17.40 14.76 8.90
C ALA A 127 17.33 15.61 7.63
N GLY A 128 16.26 16.40 7.50
CA GLY A 128 16.11 17.41 6.48
C GLY A 128 15.76 18.75 7.09
N ARG A 129 16.38 19.84 6.57
CA ARG A 129 16.00 21.22 6.83
C ARG A 129 15.75 21.94 5.51
N PHE A 130 14.92 22.98 5.55
CA PHE A 130 14.67 23.80 4.38
C PHE A 130 15.53 25.07 4.47
N ASP A 131 16.37 25.28 3.47
CA ASP A 131 17.13 26.50 3.32
C ASP A 131 16.26 27.57 2.65
N LEU A 132 15.93 28.62 3.38
CA LEU A 132 15.07 29.71 2.91
C LEU A 132 15.77 30.65 1.92
N GLU A 133 17.11 30.69 1.91
CA GLU A 133 17.88 31.53 0.99
C GLU A 133 18.04 30.84 -0.37
N GLU A 134 18.38 29.54 -0.37
CA GLU A 134 18.55 28.78 -1.60
C GLU A 134 17.27 28.10 -2.10
N LEU A 135 16.18 28.11 -1.31
CA LEU A 135 14.91 27.44 -1.57
C LEU A 135 15.08 25.93 -1.86
N LYS A 136 15.95 25.29 -1.08
CA LYS A 136 16.29 23.88 -1.24
C LYS A 136 16.20 23.13 0.07
N VAL A 137 16.00 21.81 -0.02
CA VAL A 137 16.08 20.92 1.14
C VAL A 137 17.51 20.43 1.28
N GLU A 138 18.15 20.80 2.37
CA GLU A 138 19.38 20.17 2.82
C GLU A 138 19.06 18.88 3.57
N GLN A 139 19.88 17.86 3.37
CA GLN A 139 19.71 16.58 4.04
C GLN A 139 21.03 16.08 4.61
N LEU A 140 20.96 15.53 5.81
CA LEU A 140 22.10 14.97 6.53
C LEU A 140 21.80 13.55 6.95
N ARG A 141 22.68 12.61 6.59
CA ARG A 141 22.64 11.22 7.08
C ARG A 141 23.73 11.00 8.10
N TYR A 142 23.37 10.48 9.27
CA TYR A 142 24.27 10.36 10.43
C TYR A 142 23.96 9.10 11.25
N PHE A 143 24.88 8.72 12.14
CA PHE A 143 24.60 7.75 13.17
C PHE A 143 23.78 8.40 14.26
N TYR A 144 22.58 7.84 14.54
CA TYR A 144 21.68 8.35 15.55
C TYR A 144 22.07 7.76 16.92
N ASP A 145 23.10 8.33 17.52
CA ASP A 145 23.69 7.81 18.75
C ASP A 145 23.02 8.40 20.00
N ASP A 146 22.77 9.70 20.02
CA ASP A 146 22.17 10.43 21.13
C ASP A 146 20.81 11.02 20.72
N PRO A 147 19.70 10.58 21.38
CA PRO A 147 18.38 11.17 21.15
C PRO A 147 18.23 12.61 21.69
N ALA A 148 19.19 13.11 22.49
CA ALA A 148 19.19 14.47 23.00
C ALA A 148 19.69 15.51 21.96
N VAL A 149 20.26 15.07 20.86
CA VAL A 149 20.61 15.96 19.72
C VAL A 149 19.34 16.54 19.13
N VAL A 150 19.17 17.85 19.28
CA VAL A 150 17.97 18.57 18.85
C VAL A 150 18.05 18.88 17.34
N ASP A 151 19.18 19.40 16.87
CA ASP A 151 19.43 19.68 15.47
C ASP A 151 20.76 19.05 15.02
N PRO A 152 20.71 17.96 14.21
CA PRO A 152 21.93 17.31 13.74
C PRO A 152 22.75 18.16 12.77
N PHE A 153 22.22 19.26 12.21
CA PHE A 153 22.98 20.16 11.33
C PHE A 153 23.91 21.10 12.10
N ASP A 154 23.56 21.40 13.34
CA ASP A 154 24.30 22.35 14.15
C ASP A 154 25.20 21.67 15.20
N ASP A 155 25.09 20.36 15.36
CA ASP A 155 25.86 19.58 16.33
C ASP A 155 27.15 19.03 15.68
N ALA A 156 28.30 19.62 16.05
CA ALA A 156 29.63 19.15 15.60
C ALA A 156 29.98 17.73 16.09
N ALA A 157 29.26 17.18 17.08
CA ALA A 157 29.47 15.83 17.62
C ALA A 157 28.75 14.74 16.82
N VAL A 158 27.94 15.10 15.82
CA VAL A 158 27.22 14.12 15.01
C VAL A 158 28.16 13.36 14.08
N ASN A 159 28.17 12.05 14.18
CA ASN A 159 28.96 11.17 13.32
C ASN A 159 28.25 10.97 11.97
N HIS A 160 28.83 11.47 10.89
CA HIS A 160 28.29 11.31 9.54
C HIS A 160 28.28 9.84 9.10
N PHE A 161 27.19 9.43 8.47
CA PHE A 161 27.05 8.07 7.95
C PHE A 161 27.75 7.91 6.60
N PRO A 162 28.72 7.00 6.46
CA PRO A 162 29.45 6.82 5.20
C PRO A 162 28.61 6.13 4.12
N SER A 163 28.53 6.73 2.95
CA SER A 163 27.75 6.19 1.82
C SER A 163 28.16 4.78 1.37
N ARG A 164 29.41 4.35 1.64
CA ARG A 164 29.87 2.99 1.33
C ARG A 164 29.08 1.92 2.10
N LEU A 165 28.68 2.18 3.35
CA LEU A 165 27.92 1.23 4.15
C LEU A 165 26.52 0.98 3.62
N LEU A 166 25.96 1.90 2.81
CA LEU A 166 24.67 1.68 2.13
C LEU A 166 24.70 0.48 1.20
N SER A 167 25.86 0.18 0.59
CA SER A 167 25.99 -0.99 -0.29
C SER A 167 25.95 -2.31 0.48
N GLU A 168 26.40 -2.32 1.73
CA GLU A 168 26.36 -3.49 2.62
C GLU A 168 24.94 -3.80 3.07
N ILE A 169 24.14 -2.76 3.40
CA ILE A 169 22.73 -2.90 3.80
C ILE A 169 21.92 -3.59 2.70
N GLY A 170 22.17 -3.24 1.44
CA GLY A 170 21.53 -3.88 0.29
C GLY A 170 20.03 -3.67 0.24
N PHE A 171 19.57 -2.43 0.48
CA PHE A 171 18.17 -2.05 0.37
C PHE A 171 17.81 -1.77 -1.10
N TYR A 172 16.77 -2.42 -1.58
CA TYR A 172 16.22 -2.30 -2.94
C TYR A 172 14.72 -2.08 -2.89
N VAL A 173 14.20 -1.35 -3.88
CA VAL A 173 12.78 -1.04 -3.98
C VAL A 173 12.24 -1.52 -5.33
N LEU A 174 11.11 -2.22 -5.32
CA LEU A 174 10.26 -2.37 -6.49
C LEU A 174 9.37 -1.11 -6.56
N PRO A 175 9.60 -0.19 -7.50
CA PRO A 175 8.86 1.08 -7.53
C PRO A 175 7.46 0.89 -8.13
N VAL A 176 6.52 1.82 -7.84
CA VAL A 176 5.21 1.87 -8.48
C VAL A 176 5.36 2.19 -9.97
N ARG A 177 6.19 3.18 -10.31
CA ARG A 177 6.48 3.55 -11.71
C ARG A 177 7.53 2.62 -12.30
N ARG A 178 7.09 1.71 -13.18
CA ARG A 178 7.93 0.70 -13.84
C ARG A 178 8.04 1.02 -15.32
N THR A 179 8.73 2.13 -15.62
CA THR A 179 9.10 2.45 -17.00
C THR A 179 10.44 1.79 -17.33
N TRP A 180 10.71 1.57 -18.60
CA TRP A 180 11.98 0.95 -19.00
C TRP A 180 13.19 1.84 -18.64
N GLU A 181 13.03 3.16 -18.70
CA GLU A 181 14.04 4.13 -18.29
C GLU A 181 14.40 3.99 -16.81
N ALA A 182 13.39 3.80 -15.97
CA ALA A 182 13.57 3.68 -14.52
C ALA A 182 14.10 2.31 -14.07
N THR A 183 13.95 1.26 -14.92
CA THR A 183 14.20 -0.12 -14.48
C THR A 183 15.26 -0.86 -15.29
N MET A 184 15.36 -0.63 -16.61
CA MET A 184 16.18 -1.41 -17.53
C MET A 184 17.20 -0.56 -18.34
N SER A 185 17.35 0.71 -18.01
CA SER A 185 18.32 1.62 -18.63
C SER A 185 19.52 1.83 -17.73
N PHE A 186 20.70 2.06 -18.31
CA PHE A 186 21.89 2.51 -17.57
C PHE A 186 21.74 3.92 -16.97
N ALA A 187 20.71 4.67 -17.32
CA ALA A 187 20.33 5.88 -16.58
C ALA A 187 19.72 5.54 -15.20
N SER A 188 19.16 4.31 -15.06
CA SER A 188 18.58 3.81 -13.81
C SER A 188 19.65 3.32 -12.85
N GLU A 189 19.58 3.75 -11.61
CA GLU A 189 20.42 3.23 -10.52
C GLU A 189 20.17 1.73 -10.28
N LEU A 190 18.90 1.30 -10.38
CA LEU A 190 18.56 -0.12 -10.22
C LEU A 190 19.30 -1.00 -11.23
N PHE A 191 19.28 -0.64 -12.51
CA PHE A 191 19.93 -1.42 -13.56
C PHE A 191 21.47 -1.40 -13.42
N ARG A 192 22.07 -0.23 -13.10
CA ARG A 192 23.50 -0.14 -12.82
C ARG A 192 23.91 -1.05 -11.67
N ARG A 193 23.17 -1.02 -10.57
CA ARG A 193 23.42 -1.91 -9.42
C ARG A 193 23.27 -3.38 -9.80
N ALA A 194 22.31 -3.73 -10.64
CA ALA A 194 22.17 -5.09 -11.14
C ALA A 194 23.41 -5.53 -11.94
N VAL A 195 23.80 -4.73 -12.92
CA VAL A 195 24.96 -5.02 -13.78
C VAL A 195 26.25 -5.15 -12.95
N THR A 196 26.49 -4.23 -12.02
CA THR A 196 27.69 -4.27 -11.15
C THR A 196 27.66 -5.45 -10.16
N THR A 197 26.49 -5.87 -9.72
CA THR A 197 26.36 -7.01 -8.77
C THR A 197 26.52 -8.35 -9.48
N ILE A 198 26.01 -8.49 -10.73
CA ILE A 198 25.94 -9.77 -11.44
C ILE A 198 27.19 -10.04 -12.27
N GLY A 199 27.75 -9.07 -12.97
CA GLY A 199 28.86 -9.33 -13.89
C GLY A 199 29.82 -8.16 -14.15
N GLY A 200 29.44 -6.97 -13.78
CA GLY A 200 30.22 -5.76 -14.07
C GLY A 200 29.88 -5.09 -15.41
N ILE A 201 30.41 -3.89 -15.63
CA ILE A 201 30.22 -3.11 -16.86
C ILE A 201 31.02 -3.75 -17.99
N PRO A 202 30.42 -3.99 -19.19
CA PRO A 202 31.14 -4.59 -20.33
C PRO A 202 32.08 -3.56 -21.00
N ALA A 203 33.14 -3.19 -20.31
CA ALA A 203 34.05 -2.09 -20.70
C ALA A 203 34.67 -2.31 -22.06
N GLU A 204 35.17 -3.52 -22.37
CA GLU A 204 35.82 -3.84 -23.63
C GLU A 204 34.87 -3.67 -24.83
N ALA A 205 33.69 -4.27 -24.75
CA ALA A 205 32.67 -4.15 -25.81
C ALA A 205 32.23 -2.69 -26.03
N LEU A 206 32.08 -1.94 -24.93
CA LEU A 206 31.67 -0.53 -24.98
C LEU A 206 32.76 0.35 -25.60
N LEU A 207 34.05 0.11 -25.28
CA LEU A 207 35.15 0.84 -25.85
C LEU A 207 35.29 0.54 -27.36
N ALA A 208 35.12 -0.72 -27.75
CA ALA A 208 35.14 -1.10 -29.17
C ALA A 208 34.00 -0.40 -29.97
N GLU A 209 32.78 -0.35 -29.40
CA GLU A 209 31.67 0.34 -30.05
C GLU A 209 31.86 1.87 -30.06
N ARG A 210 32.43 2.45 -29.01
CA ARG A 210 32.82 3.87 -28.97
C ARG A 210 33.76 4.21 -30.11
N ASP A 211 34.82 3.41 -30.30
CA ASP A 211 35.82 3.65 -31.30
C ASP A 211 35.25 3.47 -32.72
N ARG A 212 34.34 2.53 -32.92
CA ARG A 212 33.58 2.36 -34.17
C ARG A 212 32.72 3.60 -34.49
N LEU A 213 32.05 4.17 -33.48
CA LEU A 213 31.22 5.38 -33.65
C LEU A 213 32.05 6.64 -33.86
N ARG A 214 33.25 6.71 -33.29
CA ARG A 214 34.19 7.83 -33.54
C ARG A 214 34.75 7.83 -34.96
N SER A 215 34.93 6.64 -35.54
CA SER A 215 35.50 6.46 -36.86
C SER A 215 34.60 5.60 -37.74
N PRO A 216 33.43 6.11 -38.15
CA PRO A 216 32.49 5.37 -38.98
C PRO A 216 33.07 5.12 -40.38
N MET A 217 32.78 3.93 -40.94
CA MET A 217 33.20 3.57 -42.31
C MET A 217 32.59 4.51 -43.35
N ASN A 218 31.38 5.01 -43.13
CA ASN A 218 30.69 5.98 -43.98
C ASN A 218 30.42 7.24 -43.16
N PRO A 219 31.32 8.23 -43.10
CA PRO A 219 31.09 9.45 -42.34
C PRO A 219 29.95 10.27 -42.91
N LEU A 220 29.06 10.75 -42.06
CA LEU A 220 27.88 11.56 -42.45
C LEU A 220 28.28 12.87 -43.12
N GLU A 221 29.43 13.42 -42.76
CA GLU A 221 30.00 14.61 -43.38
C GLU A 221 30.41 14.42 -44.84
N GLU A 222 30.55 13.18 -45.31
CA GLU A 222 30.84 12.85 -46.72
C GLU A 222 29.60 12.49 -47.53
N ASP A 223 28.42 12.45 -46.91
CA ASP A 223 27.14 12.22 -47.61
C ASP A 223 26.87 13.32 -48.65
N ALA A 224 26.43 12.94 -49.85
CA ALA A 224 26.26 13.86 -50.96
C ALA A 224 25.30 15.04 -50.68
N LEU A 225 24.35 14.88 -49.75
CA LEU A 225 23.39 15.93 -49.38
C LEU A 225 23.93 16.83 -48.28
N LEU A 226 24.75 16.29 -47.37
CA LEU A 226 25.29 17.02 -46.21
C LEU A 226 26.61 17.67 -46.49
N LYS A 227 27.47 17.07 -47.33
CA LYS A 227 28.80 17.56 -47.69
C LYS A 227 28.85 19.03 -48.10
N PRO A 228 27.96 19.52 -49.00
CA PRO A 228 28.00 20.93 -49.43
C PRO A 228 27.73 21.93 -48.29
N LEU A 229 26.95 21.50 -47.25
CA LEU A 229 26.73 22.32 -46.07
C LEU A 229 27.95 22.32 -45.16
N VAL A 230 28.49 21.13 -44.88
CA VAL A 230 29.68 20.96 -44.03
C VAL A 230 30.88 21.72 -44.61
N ASP A 231 31.14 21.60 -45.89
CA ASP A 231 32.24 22.28 -46.57
C ASP A 231 32.10 23.81 -46.49
N ARG A 232 30.89 24.35 -46.69
CA ARG A 232 30.63 25.78 -46.53
C ARG A 232 30.80 26.28 -45.10
N MET A 233 30.34 25.49 -44.11
CA MET A 233 30.57 25.83 -42.72
C MET A 233 32.04 25.83 -42.36
N ASP A 234 32.79 24.81 -42.75
CA ASP A 234 34.22 24.71 -42.51
C ASP A 234 35.03 25.85 -43.19
N GLU A 235 34.61 26.28 -44.39
CA GLU A 235 35.22 27.42 -45.09
C GLU A 235 34.96 28.73 -44.33
N GLN A 236 33.76 29.00 -43.91
CA GLN A 236 33.43 30.21 -43.13
C GLN A 236 34.08 30.20 -41.77
N PHE A 237 34.14 29.04 -41.10
CA PHE A 237 34.86 28.90 -39.79
C PHE A 237 36.35 29.22 -39.94
N ARG A 238 37.01 28.77 -41.01
CA ARG A 238 38.40 29.07 -41.29
C ARG A 238 38.67 30.54 -41.61
N GLN A 239 37.68 31.26 -42.18
CA GLN A 239 37.78 32.69 -42.39
C GLN A 239 37.75 33.47 -41.07
N LEU A 240 37.04 32.99 -40.05
CA LEU A 240 36.90 33.58 -38.73
C LEU A 240 38.04 33.16 -37.79
N LEU A 241 38.45 31.88 -37.88
CA LEU A 241 39.45 31.22 -37.04
C LEU A 241 40.37 30.39 -37.95
N PRO A 242 41.57 30.87 -38.30
CA PRO A 242 42.47 30.16 -39.25
C PRO A 242 42.82 28.72 -38.86
N GLU A 243 42.86 28.43 -37.55
CA GLU A 243 43.10 27.08 -37.01
C GLU A 243 41.78 26.36 -36.58
N ALA A 244 40.64 26.73 -37.14
CA ALA A 244 39.36 26.13 -36.78
C ALA A 244 39.35 24.60 -37.01
N PRO A 245 38.82 23.84 -36.05
CA PRO A 245 38.66 22.40 -36.22
C PRO A 245 37.61 22.11 -37.33
N ARG A 246 37.80 20.98 -38.05
CA ARG A 246 36.82 20.53 -39.05
C ARG A 246 35.56 19.97 -38.40
N LEU A 247 34.39 20.29 -38.92
CA LEU A 247 33.11 19.75 -38.47
C LEU A 247 33.01 18.27 -38.83
N LYS A 248 32.71 17.44 -37.85
CA LYS A 248 32.42 16.03 -38.02
C LYS A 248 31.06 15.70 -37.43
N LEU A 249 30.23 14.99 -38.18
CA LEU A 249 28.88 14.61 -37.77
C LEU A 249 28.90 13.18 -37.22
N ARG A 250 28.27 13.00 -36.07
CA ARG A 250 28.12 11.70 -35.43
C ARG A 250 26.65 11.50 -35.06
N LEU A 251 26.16 10.25 -35.15
CA LEU A 251 24.77 9.88 -34.84
C LEU A 251 24.40 10.05 -33.37
N THR A 252 25.42 9.99 -32.50
CA THR A 252 25.23 10.11 -31.05
C THR A 252 26.51 10.69 -30.43
N SER A 253 26.41 11.11 -29.18
CA SER A 253 27.60 11.44 -28.39
C SER A 253 28.53 10.23 -28.30
N THR A 254 29.84 10.46 -28.39
CA THR A 254 30.86 9.40 -28.47
C THR A 254 31.70 9.26 -27.20
N ASP A 255 31.22 9.77 -26.08
CA ASP A 255 31.78 9.48 -24.76
C ASP A 255 31.13 8.20 -24.18
N SER A 256 31.86 7.50 -23.33
CA SER A 256 31.46 6.19 -22.82
C SER A 256 30.23 6.26 -21.94
N GLU A 257 30.02 7.34 -21.18
CA GLU A 257 28.83 7.50 -20.32
C GLU A 257 27.56 7.72 -21.14
N SER A 258 27.64 8.55 -22.18
CA SER A 258 26.50 8.79 -23.09
C SER A 258 26.13 7.52 -23.85
N LEU A 259 27.10 6.73 -24.28
CA LEU A 259 26.86 5.44 -24.94
C LEU A 259 26.18 4.45 -24.00
N LEU A 260 26.63 4.35 -22.76
CA LEU A 260 25.97 3.52 -21.74
C LEU A 260 24.52 3.94 -21.54
N ARG A 261 24.27 5.22 -21.37
CA ARG A 261 22.91 5.76 -21.20
C ARG A 261 22.04 5.56 -22.43
N GLY A 262 22.64 5.56 -23.62
CA GLY A 262 21.97 5.32 -24.89
C GLY A 262 21.64 3.85 -25.19
N LEU A 263 22.08 2.89 -24.36
CA LEU A 263 21.75 1.48 -24.52
C LEU A 263 20.26 1.25 -24.24
N VAL A 264 19.52 0.83 -25.28
CA VAL A 264 18.09 0.50 -25.20
C VAL A 264 17.92 -1.00 -25.37
N PRO A 265 17.38 -1.72 -24.39
CA PRO A 265 17.06 -3.13 -24.55
C PRO A 265 16.04 -3.35 -25.66
N HIS A 266 16.27 -4.37 -26.49
CA HIS A 266 15.34 -4.80 -27.52
C HIS A 266 14.94 -6.25 -27.31
N TYR A 267 13.70 -6.56 -27.61
CA TYR A 267 13.11 -7.88 -27.44
C TYR A 267 12.74 -8.48 -28.79
N ALA A 268 13.25 -9.66 -29.08
CA ALA A 268 12.89 -10.41 -30.27
C ALA A 268 11.60 -11.21 -30.00
N SER A 269 10.54 -10.97 -30.76
CA SER A 269 9.29 -11.69 -30.67
C SER A 269 8.65 -11.81 -32.05
N GLY A 270 8.33 -13.03 -32.51
CA GLY A 270 7.62 -13.28 -33.76
C GLY A 270 8.30 -12.71 -35.01
N GLY A 271 9.63 -12.64 -35.04
CA GLY A 271 10.43 -12.08 -36.13
C GLY A 271 10.59 -10.56 -36.10
N ALA A 272 9.97 -9.86 -35.15
CA ALA A 272 10.16 -8.43 -34.90
C ALA A 272 11.12 -8.18 -33.75
N LEU A 273 11.97 -7.15 -33.89
CA LEU A 273 12.85 -6.65 -32.83
C LEU A 273 12.28 -5.32 -32.31
N LEU A 274 11.70 -5.35 -31.10
CA LEU A 274 11.01 -4.21 -30.52
C LEU A 274 11.80 -3.61 -29.35
N PRO A 275 12.01 -2.29 -29.30
CA PRO A 275 12.65 -1.64 -28.17
C PRO A 275 11.81 -1.74 -26.91
N ALA A 276 12.46 -1.70 -25.74
CA ALA A 276 11.79 -1.77 -24.42
C ALA A 276 10.69 -0.71 -24.25
N SER A 277 10.83 0.45 -24.89
CA SER A 277 9.81 1.52 -24.88
C SER A 277 8.48 1.13 -25.56
N ARG A 278 8.46 0.05 -26.32
CA ARG A 278 7.24 -0.50 -26.96
C ARG A 278 6.70 -1.73 -26.25
N GLN A 279 7.29 -2.13 -25.12
CA GLN A 279 6.79 -3.22 -24.30
C GLN A 279 5.56 -2.78 -23.49
N GLY A 280 4.60 -3.69 -23.33
CA GLY A 280 3.48 -3.47 -22.43
C GLY A 280 3.93 -3.41 -20.96
N THR A 281 3.20 -2.63 -20.15
CA THR A 281 3.49 -2.41 -18.71
C THR A 281 3.59 -3.70 -17.90
N GLY A 282 2.82 -4.73 -18.23
CA GLY A 282 2.90 -6.06 -17.59
C GLY A 282 4.24 -6.75 -17.83
N GLY A 283 4.77 -6.69 -19.06
CA GLY A 283 6.10 -7.22 -19.40
C GLY A 283 7.21 -6.52 -18.63
N LEU A 284 7.19 -5.19 -18.57
CA LEU A 284 8.15 -4.38 -17.83
C LEU A 284 8.08 -4.66 -16.32
N SER A 285 6.88 -4.82 -15.76
CA SER A 285 6.70 -5.17 -14.34
C SER A 285 7.35 -6.53 -14.02
N LEU A 286 7.09 -7.55 -14.83
CA LEU A 286 7.69 -8.87 -14.64
C LEU A 286 9.21 -8.83 -14.78
N GLN A 287 9.74 -8.11 -15.75
CA GLN A 287 11.19 -7.95 -15.93
C GLN A 287 11.86 -7.27 -14.75
N THR A 288 11.22 -6.22 -14.21
CA THR A 288 11.72 -5.54 -13.01
C THR A 288 11.78 -6.49 -11.81
N PHE A 289 10.74 -7.31 -11.63
CA PHE A 289 10.75 -8.36 -10.60
C PHE A 289 11.90 -9.35 -10.80
N VAL A 290 12.04 -9.89 -12.02
CA VAL A 290 13.10 -10.86 -12.33
C VAL A 290 14.47 -10.24 -12.06
N LEU A 291 14.69 -8.99 -12.47
CA LEU A 291 15.95 -8.27 -12.22
C LEU A 291 16.27 -8.18 -10.72
N LEU A 292 15.28 -7.78 -9.89
CA LEU A 292 15.44 -7.71 -8.44
C LEU A 292 15.71 -9.07 -7.81
N LEU A 293 15.03 -10.12 -8.28
CA LEU A 293 15.27 -11.49 -7.78
C LEU A 293 16.66 -11.99 -8.14
N GLU A 294 17.19 -11.68 -9.34
CA GLU A 294 18.56 -12.04 -9.73
C GLU A 294 19.61 -11.27 -8.90
N ILE A 295 19.40 -9.97 -8.65
CA ILE A 295 20.25 -9.22 -7.72
C ILE A 295 20.25 -9.90 -6.35
N GLY A 296 19.09 -10.27 -5.82
CA GLY A 296 18.98 -10.93 -4.53
C GLY A 296 19.68 -12.28 -4.47
N ARG A 297 19.56 -13.10 -5.53
CA ARG A 297 20.26 -14.39 -5.65
C ARG A 297 21.76 -14.21 -5.63
N GLU A 298 22.27 -13.25 -6.40
CA GLU A 298 23.71 -12.99 -6.49
C GLU A 298 24.26 -12.45 -5.18
N ARG A 299 23.58 -11.47 -4.55
CA ARG A 299 23.98 -10.96 -3.23
C ARG A 299 24.02 -12.07 -2.18
N ARG A 300 23.03 -12.97 -2.18
CA ARG A 300 23.00 -14.12 -1.27
C ARG A 300 24.19 -15.08 -1.49
N LYS A 301 24.58 -15.33 -2.75
CA LYS A 301 25.80 -16.13 -3.05
C LYS A 301 27.06 -15.47 -2.50
N GLN A 302 27.11 -14.14 -2.53
CA GLN A 302 28.22 -13.34 -2.02
C GLN A 302 28.19 -13.16 -0.49
N GLY A 303 27.19 -13.71 0.21
CA GLY A 303 26.99 -13.51 1.65
C GLY A 303 26.54 -12.10 2.04
N LEU A 304 26.05 -11.31 1.07
CA LEU A 304 25.63 -9.94 1.27
C LEU A 304 24.13 -9.85 1.58
N SER A 305 23.76 -8.90 2.41
CA SER A 305 22.38 -8.63 2.78
C SER A 305 21.52 -8.18 1.58
N PHE A 306 20.23 -8.61 1.56
CA PHE A 306 19.27 -8.19 0.56
C PHE A 306 17.91 -7.91 1.22
N ILE A 307 17.59 -6.63 1.38
CA ILE A 307 16.33 -6.12 1.90
C ILE A 307 15.52 -5.60 0.72
N LEU A 308 14.29 -6.10 0.54
CA LEU A 308 13.45 -5.76 -0.59
C LEU A 308 12.15 -5.08 -0.13
N ALA A 309 12.00 -3.81 -0.47
CA ALA A 309 10.73 -3.11 -0.36
C ALA A 309 9.93 -3.31 -1.64
N LEU A 310 8.66 -3.71 -1.50
CA LEU A 310 7.72 -3.96 -2.60
C LEU A 310 6.61 -2.91 -2.52
N GLU A 311 6.55 -2.03 -3.50
CA GLU A 311 5.49 -1.04 -3.63
C GLU A 311 4.52 -1.46 -4.72
N GLU A 312 3.26 -1.71 -4.31
CA GLU A 312 2.18 -2.21 -5.18
C GLU A 312 2.64 -3.34 -6.11
N PRO A 313 3.12 -4.47 -5.57
CA PRO A 313 3.65 -5.57 -6.38
C PRO A 313 2.61 -6.18 -7.33
N GLU A 314 1.32 -5.98 -7.06
CA GLU A 314 0.20 -6.40 -7.90
C GLU A 314 0.07 -5.61 -9.20
N LEU A 315 0.61 -4.41 -9.27
CA LEU A 315 0.38 -3.50 -10.38
C LEU A 315 0.91 -4.07 -11.70
N HIS A 316 0.02 -4.19 -12.68
CA HIS A 316 0.29 -4.77 -14.01
C HIS A 316 0.75 -6.23 -14.00
N VAL A 317 0.59 -6.95 -12.89
CA VAL A 317 0.93 -8.37 -12.78
C VAL A 317 -0.34 -9.22 -12.77
N PRO A 318 -0.45 -10.25 -13.62
CA PRO A 318 -1.60 -11.15 -13.61
C PRO A 318 -1.83 -11.78 -12.23
N PRO A 319 -3.09 -11.89 -11.75
CA PRO A 319 -3.41 -12.37 -10.41
C PRO A 319 -2.77 -13.71 -10.02
N GLY A 320 -2.66 -14.65 -10.98
CA GLY A 320 -2.01 -15.95 -10.75
C GLY A 320 -0.51 -15.87 -10.47
N LEU A 321 0.17 -14.82 -10.95
CA LEU A 321 1.60 -14.61 -10.75
C LEU A 321 1.92 -13.77 -9.51
N GLN A 322 1.00 -12.92 -9.05
CA GLN A 322 1.23 -12.01 -7.91
C GLN A 322 1.75 -12.77 -6.68
N ARG A 323 1.03 -13.82 -6.26
CA ARG A 323 1.44 -14.64 -5.10
C ARG A 323 2.77 -15.34 -5.32
N LYS A 324 3.03 -15.84 -6.53
CA LYS A 324 4.28 -16.54 -6.86
C LYS A 324 5.48 -15.61 -6.76
N LEU A 325 5.37 -14.38 -7.28
CA LEU A 325 6.45 -13.38 -7.24
C LEU A 325 6.73 -12.91 -5.81
N VAL A 326 5.68 -12.65 -5.02
CA VAL A 326 5.84 -12.30 -3.60
C VAL A 326 6.48 -13.46 -2.82
N ALA A 327 6.05 -14.70 -3.06
CA ALA A 327 6.63 -15.88 -2.43
C ALA A 327 8.12 -16.03 -2.76
N GLN A 328 8.51 -15.82 -4.02
CA GLN A 328 9.92 -15.84 -4.43
C GLN A 328 10.73 -14.71 -3.77
N SER A 329 10.14 -13.51 -3.67
CA SER A 329 10.76 -12.38 -2.98
C SER A 329 11.04 -12.71 -1.51
N VAL A 330 10.05 -13.25 -0.80
CA VAL A 330 10.18 -13.71 0.60
C VAL A 330 11.24 -14.82 0.75
N ALA A 331 11.34 -15.74 -0.21
CA ALA A 331 12.31 -16.84 -0.15
C ALA A 331 13.77 -16.38 -0.39
N ILE A 332 13.96 -15.32 -1.18
CA ILE A 332 15.30 -14.84 -1.56
C ILE A 332 15.81 -13.76 -0.60
N ALA A 333 14.93 -12.81 -0.21
CA ALA A 333 15.33 -11.68 0.61
C ALA A 333 15.51 -12.04 2.09
N GLU A 334 16.47 -11.40 2.73
CA GLU A 334 16.62 -11.42 4.19
C GLU A 334 15.39 -10.80 4.86
N GLN A 335 14.85 -9.75 4.26
CA GLN A 335 13.65 -9.06 4.69
C GLN A 335 12.85 -8.54 3.50
N THR A 336 11.52 -8.64 3.58
CA THR A 336 10.60 -7.96 2.66
C THR A 336 9.68 -7.01 3.41
N ILE A 337 9.48 -5.80 2.87
CA ILE A 337 8.52 -4.81 3.36
C ILE A 337 7.60 -4.48 2.18
N CYS A 338 6.35 -4.94 2.24
CA CYS A 338 5.42 -4.87 1.13
C CYS A 338 4.27 -3.90 1.45
N ALA A 339 4.11 -2.83 0.67
CA ALA A 339 2.92 -1.99 0.68
C ALA A 339 2.01 -2.43 -0.47
N SER A 340 0.80 -2.88 -0.17
CA SER A 340 -0.13 -3.42 -1.16
C SER A 340 -1.55 -2.93 -0.93
N HIS A 341 -2.26 -2.73 -2.04
CA HIS A 341 -3.70 -2.50 -2.09
C HIS A 341 -4.48 -3.75 -2.54
N ALA A 342 -3.79 -4.88 -2.78
CA ALA A 342 -4.42 -6.14 -3.14
C ALA A 342 -4.55 -7.06 -1.91
N PRO A 343 -5.76 -7.34 -1.42
CA PRO A 343 -5.99 -8.21 -0.26
C PRO A 343 -5.35 -9.60 -0.42
N ARG A 344 -5.33 -10.13 -1.64
CA ARG A 344 -4.72 -11.43 -1.97
C ARG A 344 -3.21 -11.44 -1.82
N VAL A 345 -2.54 -10.32 -2.12
CA VAL A 345 -1.10 -10.14 -1.94
C VAL A 345 -0.78 -10.03 -0.46
N ALA A 346 -1.48 -9.14 0.25
CA ALA A 346 -1.27 -8.92 1.67
C ALA A 346 -1.57 -10.19 2.49
N ALA A 347 -2.65 -10.92 2.17
CA ALA A 347 -3.01 -12.16 2.86
C ALA A 347 -2.07 -13.35 2.56
N PHE A 348 -1.11 -13.22 1.64
CA PHE A 348 -0.01 -14.19 1.50
C PHE A 348 0.85 -14.22 2.77
N TYR A 349 1.02 -13.07 3.42
CA TYR A 349 1.76 -12.98 4.68
C TYR A 349 0.93 -13.56 5.84
N PRO A 350 1.57 -14.20 6.84
CA PRO A 350 0.87 -14.62 8.04
C PRO A 350 0.33 -13.41 8.80
N ALA A 351 -0.73 -13.58 9.59
CA ALA A 351 -1.37 -12.49 10.32
C ALA A 351 -0.40 -11.71 11.25
N THR A 352 0.63 -12.39 11.77
CA THR A 352 1.69 -11.78 12.59
C THR A 352 2.62 -10.86 11.80
N SER A 353 2.62 -10.96 10.47
CA SER A 353 3.45 -10.17 9.56
C SER A 353 2.66 -9.12 8.78
N ILE A 354 1.34 -9.07 8.95
CA ILE A 354 0.49 -8.01 8.39
C ILE A 354 0.43 -6.86 9.39
N LEU A 355 0.89 -5.69 8.97
CA LEU A 355 0.83 -4.45 9.75
C LEU A 355 -0.33 -3.60 9.22
N VAL A 356 -1.34 -3.40 10.03
CA VAL A 356 -2.45 -2.50 9.72
C VAL A 356 -2.02 -1.09 10.05
N VAL A 357 -1.98 -0.23 9.04
CA VAL A 357 -1.53 1.16 9.12
C VAL A 357 -2.76 2.06 9.19
N ASP A 358 -2.82 2.86 10.23
CA ASP A 358 -3.84 3.87 10.45
C ASP A 358 -3.19 5.22 10.76
N ARG A 359 -3.82 6.33 10.34
CA ARG A 359 -3.32 7.68 10.57
C ARG A 359 -4.41 8.58 11.16
N PHE A 360 -4.10 9.20 12.27
CA PHE A 360 -5.01 10.11 12.95
C PHE A 360 -4.28 11.37 13.42
N GLY A 361 -4.78 12.55 13.04
CA GLY A 361 -4.21 13.83 13.45
C GLY A 361 -2.73 14.03 13.08
N GLY A 362 -2.26 13.35 12.03
CA GLY A 362 -0.86 13.34 11.61
C GLY A 362 -0.01 12.23 12.24
N ASP A 363 -0.47 11.58 13.31
CA ASP A 363 0.23 10.43 13.91
C ASP A 363 -0.14 9.16 13.15
N LEU A 364 0.89 8.39 12.75
CA LEU A 364 0.72 7.12 12.07
C LEU A 364 1.08 5.98 13.03
N VAL A 365 0.19 5.00 13.08
CA VAL A 365 0.37 3.78 13.88
C VAL A 365 0.33 2.58 12.93
N ALA A 366 1.27 1.65 13.09
CA ALA A 366 1.29 0.38 12.39
C ALA A 366 1.17 -0.76 13.41
N THR A 367 0.04 -1.45 13.40
CA THR A 367 -0.28 -2.48 14.38
C THR A 367 -0.26 -3.86 13.72
N PRO A 368 0.47 -4.87 14.23
CA PRO A 368 0.40 -6.21 13.69
C PRO A 368 -1.02 -6.78 13.82
N MET A 369 -1.52 -7.36 12.74
CA MET A 369 -2.86 -7.96 12.71
C MET A 369 -3.03 -9.01 13.81
N LEU A 370 -1.96 -9.74 14.14
CA LEU A 370 -1.89 -10.64 15.28
C LEU A 370 -0.58 -10.39 16.03
N ALA A 371 -0.64 -10.07 17.30
CA ALA A 371 0.54 -9.71 18.10
C ALA A 371 1.49 -10.89 18.41
N GLY A 372 1.01 -12.13 18.30
CA GLY A 372 1.80 -13.35 18.56
C GLY A 372 1.23 -14.52 17.75
N GLY A 373 1.80 -15.70 17.89
CA GLY A 373 1.28 -16.90 17.23
C GLY A 373 -0.14 -17.24 17.72
N LEU A 374 -0.99 -17.76 16.82
CA LEU A 374 -2.31 -18.24 17.20
C LEU A 374 -2.14 -19.48 18.08
N VAL A 375 -2.68 -19.45 19.30
CA VAL A 375 -2.59 -20.55 20.23
C VAL A 375 -3.64 -21.64 19.93
N SER A 376 -3.43 -22.84 20.43
CA SER A 376 -4.37 -23.97 20.25
C SER A 376 -5.75 -23.72 20.85
N THR A 377 -5.86 -22.82 21.83
CA THR A 377 -7.10 -22.40 22.49
C THR A 377 -7.82 -21.24 21.77
N ALA A 378 -7.36 -20.86 20.57
CA ALA A 378 -7.99 -19.79 19.79
C ALA A 378 -9.47 -20.11 19.52
N THR A 379 -10.32 -19.08 19.68
CA THR A 379 -11.76 -19.18 19.44
C THR A 379 -12.06 -19.39 17.96
N SER A 380 -13.29 -19.82 17.64
CA SER A 380 -13.74 -19.95 16.26
C SER A 380 -13.71 -18.61 15.52
N VAL A 381 -13.99 -17.50 16.21
CA VAL A 381 -13.93 -16.14 15.66
C VAL A 381 -12.48 -15.76 15.33
N GLN A 382 -11.55 -15.97 16.24
CA GLN A 382 -10.12 -15.72 15.99
C GLN A 382 -9.59 -16.53 14.80
N ARG A 383 -9.96 -17.82 14.68
CA ARG A 383 -9.58 -18.66 13.52
C ARG A 383 -10.13 -18.09 12.22
N LYS A 384 -11.39 -17.67 12.20
CA LYS A 384 -11.99 -17.01 11.02
C LYS A 384 -11.23 -15.76 10.64
N ILE A 385 -11.01 -14.85 11.58
CA ILE A 385 -10.34 -13.55 11.33
C ILE A 385 -8.92 -13.75 10.80
N TYR A 386 -8.15 -14.62 11.44
CA TYR A 386 -6.70 -14.70 11.19
C TYR A 386 -6.29 -15.78 10.20
N ILE A 387 -7.17 -16.73 9.85
CA ILE A 387 -6.87 -17.84 8.95
C ILE A 387 -7.87 -17.90 7.79
N ASP A 388 -9.13 -18.26 8.08
CA ASP A 388 -10.10 -18.70 7.06
C ASP A 388 -10.56 -17.54 6.16
N ASP A 389 -11.00 -16.43 6.75
CA ASP A 389 -11.50 -15.24 6.07
C ASP A 389 -10.48 -14.10 6.02
N ARG A 390 -9.19 -14.37 6.33
CA ARG A 390 -8.13 -13.35 6.36
C ARG A 390 -8.10 -12.45 5.12
N PRO A 391 -8.22 -12.94 3.87
CA PRO A 391 -8.24 -12.06 2.70
C PRO A 391 -9.39 -11.04 2.72
N ARG A 392 -10.58 -11.45 3.17
CA ARG A 392 -11.76 -10.59 3.27
C ARG A 392 -11.64 -9.59 4.43
N ILE A 393 -11.05 -10.03 5.56
CA ILE A 393 -10.77 -9.14 6.70
C ILE A 393 -9.75 -8.07 6.30
N VAL A 394 -8.67 -8.47 5.63
CA VAL A 394 -7.65 -7.54 5.12
C VAL A 394 -8.26 -6.55 4.13
N ASP A 395 -9.14 -7.01 3.25
CA ASP A 395 -9.89 -6.16 2.32
C ASP A 395 -10.70 -5.09 3.08
N ALA A 396 -11.50 -5.51 4.05
CA ALA A 396 -12.28 -4.59 4.87
C ALA A 396 -11.39 -3.56 5.61
N LEU A 397 -10.24 -3.98 6.16
CA LEU A 397 -9.30 -3.10 6.86
C LEU A 397 -8.58 -2.10 5.94
N MET A 398 -8.68 -2.24 4.62
CA MET A 398 -8.17 -1.27 3.65
C MET A 398 -9.12 -0.09 3.41
N HIS A 399 -10.30 -0.07 4.01
CA HIS A 399 -11.28 1.00 3.89
C HIS A 399 -11.20 1.99 5.08
N HIS A 400 -11.74 3.19 4.90
CA HIS A 400 -11.77 4.21 5.96
C HIS A 400 -12.70 3.88 7.13
N ARG A 401 -13.73 3.08 6.85
CA ARG A 401 -14.68 2.56 7.84
C ARG A 401 -14.85 1.07 7.64
N VAL A 402 -15.06 0.35 8.71
CA VAL A 402 -15.20 -1.10 8.69
C VAL A 402 -16.51 -1.45 9.37
N LEU A 403 -17.45 -1.95 8.59
CA LEU A 403 -18.75 -2.40 9.05
C LEU A 403 -18.64 -3.85 9.52
N ILE A 404 -19.16 -4.10 10.72
CA ILE A 404 -19.26 -5.44 11.29
C ILE A 404 -20.76 -5.78 11.32
N PRO A 405 -21.30 -6.42 10.27
CA PRO A 405 -22.71 -6.80 10.20
C PRO A 405 -23.01 -7.96 11.14
N GLU A 406 -24.28 -8.20 11.42
CA GLU A 406 -24.70 -9.26 12.31
C GLU A 406 -24.37 -10.65 11.77
N GLY A 407 -24.61 -10.87 10.48
CA GLY A 407 -24.47 -12.18 9.90
C GLY A 407 -23.89 -12.20 8.48
N ARG A 408 -23.75 -13.43 7.97
CA ARG A 408 -23.23 -13.66 6.62
C ARG A 408 -24.23 -13.23 5.54
N GLY A 409 -25.54 -13.33 5.82
CA GLY A 409 -26.59 -12.83 4.93
C GLY A 409 -26.47 -11.33 4.72
N ASP A 410 -26.28 -10.59 5.81
CA ASP A 410 -26.14 -9.14 5.77
C ASP A 410 -24.91 -8.72 4.95
N GLN A 411 -23.77 -9.40 5.17
CA GLN A 411 -22.55 -9.15 4.40
C GLN A 411 -22.82 -9.34 2.90
N GLU A 412 -23.49 -10.41 2.52
CA GLU A 412 -23.72 -10.73 1.12
C GLU A 412 -24.71 -9.73 0.49
N TRP A 413 -25.78 -9.36 1.19
CA TRP A 413 -26.71 -8.33 0.73
C TRP A 413 -26.04 -6.95 0.60
N LEU A 414 -25.23 -6.54 1.58
CA LEU A 414 -24.51 -5.27 1.50
C LEU A 414 -23.57 -5.22 0.31
N ARG A 415 -22.85 -6.33 0.03
CA ARG A 415 -21.99 -6.45 -1.14
C ARG A 415 -22.79 -6.33 -2.44
N LEU A 416 -23.87 -7.13 -2.57
CA LEU A 416 -24.71 -7.13 -3.78
C LEU A 416 -25.38 -5.79 -4.01
N LEU A 417 -25.94 -5.17 -2.95
CA LEU A 417 -26.54 -3.85 -3.05
C LEU A 417 -25.52 -2.80 -3.48
N SER A 418 -24.30 -2.80 -2.90
CA SER A 418 -23.23 -1.91 -3.34
C SER A 418 -22.93 -2.11 -4.84
N ASP A 419 -22.72 -3.35 -5.27
CA ASP A 419 -22.39 -3.67 -6.66
C ASP A 419 -23.50 -3.18 -7.63
N VAL A 420 -24.79 -3.43 -7.34
CA VAL A 420 -25.87 -3.12 -8.29
C VAL A 420 -26.33 -1.67 -8.23
N VAL A 421 -26.22 -1.02 -7.09
CA VAL A 421 -26.64 0.37 -6.90
C VAL A 421 -25.57 1.32 -7.45
N GLU A 422 -24.30 1.02 -7.24
CA GLU A 422 -23.18 1.88 -7.61
C GLU A 422 -22.72 1.68 -9.07
N THR A 423 -23.09 0.60 -9.74
CA THR A 423 -22.74 0.35 -11.15
C THR A 423 -23.68 1.00 -12.19
N GLY A 424 -24.77 1.62 -11.75
CA GLY A 424 -25.68 2.33 -12.65
C GLY A 424 -25.20 3.74 -12.99
N ASP A 425 -26.00 4.46 -13.80
CA ASP A 425 -25.75 5.86 -14.20
C ASP A 425 -25.53 6.83 -13.01
N SER A 426 -25.89 6.41 -11.79
CA SER A 426 -25.69 7.16 -10.57
C SER A 426 -24.22 7.36 -10.16
N VAL A 427 -23.28 6.55 -10.65
CA VAL A 427 -21.85 6.71 -10.34
C VAL A 427 -21.22 7.87 -11.13
N PHE A 428 -21.69 8.09 -12.37
CA PHE A 428 -21.17 9.13 -13.25
C PHE A 428 -22.23 10.16 -13.66
N GLY A 429 -23.52 9.91 -13.39
CA GLY A 429 -24.64 10.76 -13.70
C GLY A 429 -25.23 11.35 -12.42
N ARG A 430 -24.77 12.54 -11.99
CA ARG A 430 -25.39 13.40 -10.95
C ARG A 430 -25.83 12.63 -9.70
N ALA A 431 -24.90 11.96 -9.03
CA ALA A 431 -25.05 11.72 -7.61
C ALA A 431 -25.31 13.09 -6.94
N PRO A 432 -26.19 13.20 -5.96
CA PRO A 432 -26.29 14.40 -5.14
C PRO A 432 -24.87 14.80 -4.71
N GLU A 433 -24.53 16.09 -4.74
CA GLU A 433 -23.17 16.62 -4.46
C GLU A 433 -22.55 16.09 -3.16
N ASP A 434 -23.35 15.46 -2.28
CA ASP A 434 -22.96 14.91 -0.97
C ASP A 434 -22.94 13.36 -0.88
N SER A 435 -23.13 12.62 -1.97
CA SER A 435 -23.14 11.14 -1.89
C SER A 435 -21.74 10.55 -2.12
N THR A 436 -21.17 9.94 -1.09
CA THR A 436 -19.95 9.16 -1.19
C THR A 436 -20.30 7.70 -1.44
N PRO A 437 -19.73 7.03 -2.45
CA PRO A 437 -19.99 5.63 -2.72
C PRO A 437 -19.69 4.74 -1.51
N PHE A 438 -20.58 3.79 -1.22
CA PHE A 438 -20.43 2.87 -0.10
C PHE A 438 -19.11 2.09 -0.18
N GLY A 439 -18.84 1.45 -1.32
CA GLY A 439 -17.64 0.65 -1.54
C GLY A 439 -16.34 1.45 -1.52
N ALA A 440 -16.37 2.79 -1.64
CA ALA A 440 -15.16 3.61 -1.52
C ALA A 440 -14.78 3.91 -0.05
N VAL A 441 -15.74 3.84 0.87
CA VAL A 441 -15.56 4.25 2.28
C VAL A 441 -15.65 3.08 3.23
N VAL A 442 -16.55 2.13 2.98
CA VAL A 442 -16.96 1.09 3.92
C VAL A 442 -16.52 -0.29 3.44
N GLY A 443 -15.63 -0.93 4.20
CA GLY A 443 -15.33 -2.35 4.06
C GLY A 443 -16.22 -3.18 4.97
N VAL A 444 -16.66 -4.35 4.52
CA VAL A 444 -17.59 -5.21 5.27
C VAL A 444 -16.88 -6.48 5.74
N VAL A 445 -16.89 -6.71 7.05
CA VAL A 445 -16.23 -7.87 7.67
C VAL A 445 -17.15 -9.10 7.63
N PRO A 446 -16.67 -10.28 7.24
CA PRO A 446 -17.44 -11.52 7.36
C PRO A 446 -17.62 -11.90 8.84
N THR A 447 -18.88 -11.93 9.29
CA THR A 447 -19.26 -12.28 10.66
C THR A 447 -20.25 -13.45 10.71
N SER A 448 -20.60 -13.87 11.93
CA SER A 448 -21.69 -14.77 12.20
C SER A 448 -22.53 -14.20 13.34
N SER A 449 -23.81 -14.48 13.37
CA SER A 449 -24.80 -13.83 14.24
C SER A 449 -24.43 -13.72 15.74
N SER A 450 -23.69 -14.66 16.26
CA SER A 450 -23.23 -14.65 17.66
C SER A 450 -21.88 -13.99 17.90
N ALA A 451 -21.22 -13.44 16.85
CA ALA A 451 -19.79 -13.09 16.88
C ALA A 451 -19.51 -11.58 16.74
N VAL A 452 -20.51 -10.71 16.64
CA VAL A 452 -20.33 -9.26 16.42
C VAL A 452 -19.46 -8.64 17.51
N GLU A 453 -19.78 -8.90 18.78
CA GLU A 453 -19.04 -8.38 19.94
C GLU A 453 -17.59 -8.87 19.94
N GLU A 454 -17.37 -10.17 19.76
CA GLU A 454 -16.02 -10.75 19.76
C GLU A 454 -15.21 -10.25 18.56
N THR A 455 -15.83 -10.16 17.38
CA THR A 455 -15.20 -9.59 16.18
C THR A 455 -14.79 -8.13 16.40
N PHE A 456 -15.67 -7.32 16.99
CA PHE A 456 -15.35 -5.94 17.35
C PHE A 456 -14.17 -5.89 18.34
N ARG A 457 -14.20 -6.70 19.39
CA ARG A 457 -13.13 -6.77 20.41
C ARG A 457 -11.77 -7.14 19.82
N GLU A 458 -11.74 -8.08 18.88
CA GLU A 458 -10.52 -8.49 18.17
C GLU A 458 -9.98 -7.39 17.24
N LEU A 459 -10.86 -6.72 16.48
CA LEU A 459 -10.44 -5.77 15.45
C LEU A 459 -10.20 -4.34 15.97
N ARG A 460 -10.76 -3.95 17.14
CA ARG A 460 -10.68 -2.58 17.67
C ARG A 460 -9.26 -2.04 17.87
N ARG A 461 -8.30 -2.93 18.10
CA ARG A 461 -6.89 -2.54 18.22
C ARG A 461 -6.22 -2.24 16.88
N LEU A 462 -6.82 -2.70 15.77
CA LEU A 462 -6.29 -2.59 14.43
C LEU A 462 -6.83 -1.38 13.68
N HIS A 463 -8.11 -1.06 13.88
CA HIS A 463 -8.80 -0.05 13.10
C HIS A 463 -9.76 0.76 13.97
N ARG A 464 -9.68 2.09 13.91
CA ARG A 464 -10.51 3.00 14.75
C ARG A 464 -11.90 3.21 14.21
N GLY A 465 -12.12 3.05 12.91
CA GLY A 465 -13.37 3.27 12.22
C GLY A 465 -14.28 2.04 12.18
N LEU A 466 -14.29 1.20 13.22
CA LEU A 466 -15.18 0.04 13.31
C LEU A 466 -16.59 0.46 13.67
N VAL A 467 -17.57 -0.04 12.92
CA VAL A 467 -19.00 0.25 13.10
C VAL A 467 -19.78 -1.06 13.12
N PRO A 468 -20.19 -1.57 14.28
CA PRO A 468 -21.14 -2.69 14.35
C PRO A 468 -22.48 -2.29 13.75
N MET A 469 -23.09 -3.18 12.98
CA MET A 469 -24.44 -3.06 12.46
C MET A 469 -25.23 -4.31 12.83
N VAL A 470 -26.39 -4.11 13.46
CA VAL A 470 -27.24 -5.19 13.97
C VAL A 470 -28.69 -5.04 13.51
N ASP A 471 -29.43 -6.15 13.53
CA ASP A 471 -30.85 -6.17 13.22
C ASP A 471 -31.65 -5.37 14.24
N GLY A 472 -32.88 -4.98 13.89
CA GLY A 472 -33.78 -4.25 14.76
C GLY A 472 -34.65 -5.13 15.64
N ASP A 473 -34.36 -6.42 15.73
CA ASP A 473 -35.09 -7.39 16.54
C ASP A 473 -34.56 -7.46 18.00
N ALA A 474 -35.17 -8.29 18.83
CA ALA A 474 -34.78 -8.44 20.24
C ALA A 474 -33.34 -8.99 20.41
N GLU A 475 -32.84 -9.79 19.46
CA GLU A 475 -31.47 -10.31 19.49
C GLU A 475 -30.45 -9.19 19.15
N GLY A 476 -30.75 -8.38 18.14
CA GLY A 476 -29.92 -7.22 17.80
C GLY A 476 -29.88 -6.18 18.92
N GLU A 477 -31.03 -5.91 19.58
CA GLU A 477 -31.08 -5.03 20.76
C GLU A 477 -30.20 -5.54 21.92
N ALA A 478 -30.17 -6.84 22.17
CA ALA A 478 -29.30 -7.44 23.18
C ALA A 478 -27.80 -7.31 22.82
N LYS A 479 -27.44 -7.39 21.51
CA LYS A 479 -26.08 -7.16 21.03
C LYS A 479 -25.64 -5.70 21.21
N VAL A 480 -26.54 -4.73 20.99
CA VAL A 480 -26.26 -3.31 21.32
C VAL A 480 -25.91 -3.18 22.80
N ASP A 481 -26.74 -3.78 23.69
CA ASP A 481 -26.49 -3.71 25.15
C ASP A 481 -25.15 -4.38 25.55
N ALA A 482 -24.75 -5.45 24.87
CA ALA A 482 -23.47 -6.11 25.10
C ALA A 482 -22.28 -5.24 24.63
N LEU A 483 -22.39 -4.62 23.44
CA LEU A 483 -21.37 -3.71 22.92
C LEU A 483 -21.17 -2.46 23.77
N LEU A 484 -22.26 -1.90 24.33
CA LEU A 484 -22.20 -0.74 25.23
C LEU A 484 -21.54 -1.03 26.57
N LYS A 485 -21.54 -2.30 27.02
CA LYS A 485 -20.91 -2.74 28.28
C LYS A 485 -19.41 -3.01 28.15
N LEU A 486 -18.85 -2.94 26.94
CA LEU A 486 -17.41 -3.13 26.74
C LEU A 486 -16.62 -2.02 27.43
N GLU A 487 -15.45 -2.34 27.95
CA GLU A 487 -14.52 -1.36 28.53
C GLU A 487 -14.18 -0.21 27.56
N SER A 488 -14.11 -0.53 26.28
CA SER A 488 -13.94 0.44 25.18
C SER A 488 -15.01 0.14 24.12
N PRO A 489 -16.18 0.75 24.23
CA PRO A 489 -17.29 0.52 23.33
C PRO A 489 -17.01 1.18 21.96
N PRO A 490 -17.71 0.76 20.88
CA PRO A 490 -17.61 1.40 19.58
C PRO A 490 -18.11 2.86 19.63
N ALA A 491 -17.48 3.74 18.86
CA ALA A 491 -17.91 5.14 18.77
C ALA A 491 -19.33 5.27 18.15
N THR A 492 -19.64 4.39 17.20
CA THR A 492 -20.95 4.34 16.52
C THR A 492 -21.43 2.90 16.41
N ILE A 493 -22.72 2.69 16.65
CA ILE A 493 -23.44 1.45 16.38
C ILE A 493 -24.61 1.79 15.46
N LEU A 494 -24.80 1.03 14.39
CA LEU A 494 -25.97 1.09 13.53
C LEU A 494 -26.92 -0.03 13.93
N ILE A 495 -28.22 0.30 14.01
CA ILE A 495 -29.28 -0.68 14.25
C ILE A 495 -30.35 -0.48 13.19
N LEU A 496 -30.88 -1.54 12.63
CA LEU A 496 -31.97 -1.47 11.67
C LEU A 496 -33.29 -0.99 12.36
N ARG A 497 -34.29 -0.66 11.58
CA ARG A 497 -35.64 -0.32 12.06
C ARG A 497 -36.15 -1.43 12.99
N GLU A 498 -37.01 -1.07 13.93
CA GLU A 498 -37.65 -2.01 14.86
C GLU A 498 -38.28 -3.21 14.12
N GLU A 499 -37.95 -4.43 14.56
CA GLU A 499 -38.39 -5.72 14.00
C GLU A 499 -37.88 -6.02 12.57
N TRP A 500 -36.93 -5.23 12.04
CA TRP A 500 -36.36 -5.45 10.71
C TRP A 500 -35.04 -6.20 10.78
N GLU A 501 -34.93 -7.18 9.87
CA GLU A 501 -33.68 -7.83 9.46
C GLU A 501 -33.26 -7.27 8.08
N ILE A 502 -32.09 -7.65 7.56
CA ILE A 502 -31.60 -7.17 6.24
C ILE A 502 -32.55 -7.57 5.10
N GLU A 503 -33.26 -8.69 5.20
CA GLU A 503 -34.23 -9.15 4.23
C GLU A 503 -35.45 -8.20 4.14
N ASP A 504 -35.82 -7.57 5.25
CA ASP A 504 -36.88 -6.53 5.26
C ASP A 504 -36.42 -5.29 4.48
N VAL A 505 -35.14 -4.93 4.60
CA VAL A 505 -34.56 -3.85 3.81
C VAL A 505 -34.61 -4.18 2.31
N VAL A 506 -34.27 -5.40 1.92
CA VAL A 506 -34.31 -5.83 0.51
C VAL A 506 -35.75 -5.80 -0.02
N ALA A 507 -36.71 -6.28 0.78
CA ALA A 507 -38.14 -6.22 0.44
C ALA A 507 -38.61 -4.76 0.30
N TRP A 508 -38.18 -3.85 1.19
CA TRP A 508 -38.46 -2.42 1.10
C TRP A 508 -37.86 -1.78 -0.15
N VAL A 509 -36.65 -2.14 -0.53
CA VAL A 509 -36.02 -1.69 -1.78
C VAL A 509 -36.84 -2.10 -2.99
N LEU A 510 -37.27 -3.36 -3.07
CA LEU A 510 -38.07 -3.90 -4.17
C LEU A 510 -39.46 -3.30 -4.23
N SER A 511 -40.07 -2.98 -3.09
CA SER A 511 -41.40 -2.35 -3.02
C SER A 511 -41.45 -0.92 -3.58
N ALA A 512 -40.32 -0.34 -3.98
CA ALA A 512 -40.27 0.92 -4.72
C ALA A 512 -41.06 0.87 -6.05
N ASP A 513 -41.14 -0.33 -6.63
CA ASP A 513 -41.85 -0.57 -7.91
C ASP A 513 -42.31 -2.03 -8.00
N GLU A 514 -43.21 -2.42 -7.07
CA GLU A 514 -43.65 -3.82 -6.93
C GLU A 514 -44.18 -4.39 -8.25
N GLU A 515 -45.01 -3.63 -8.97
CA GLU A 515 -45.55 -4.05 -10.28
C GLU A 515 -44.46 -4.29 -11.32
N GLY A 516 -43.41 -3.46 -11.31
CA GLY A 516 -42.28 -3.56 -12.24
C GLY A 516 -41.32 -4.69 -11.94
N VAL A 517 -41.25 -5.21 -10.70
CA VAL A 517 -40.24 -6.20 -10.29
C VAL A 517 -40.77 -7.63 -10.12
N VAL A 518 -42.06 -7.82 -9.81
CA VAL A 518 -42.62 -9.17 -9.54
C VAL A 518 -42.51 -10.09 -10.77
N GLY A 519 -42.87 -9.60 -11.95
CA GLY A 519 -42.73 -10.39 -13.20
C GLY A 519 -41.28 -10.80 -13.50
N PRO A 520 -40.29 -9.88 -13.51
CA PRO A 520 -38.88 -10.20 -13.60
C PRO A 520 -38.37 -11.18 -12.54
N LEU A 521 -38.80 -11.03 -11.26
CA LEU A 521 -38.44 -11.96 -10.19
C LEU A 521 -38.97 -13.37 -10.45
N GLN A 522 -40.24 -13.50 -10.87
CA GLN A 522 -40.84 -14.80 -11.20
C GLN A 522 -40.13 -15.48 -12.38
N ASN A 523 -39.72 -14.69 -13.39
CA ASN A 523 -38.99 -15.24 -14.53
C ASN A 523 -37.58 -15.74 -14.15
N ARG A 524 -36.90 -15.06 -13.22
CA ARG A 524 -35.55 -15.42 -12.77
C ARG A 524 -35.56 -16.51 -11.69
N LEU A 525 -36.63 -16.60 -10.89
CA LEU A 525 -36.81 -17.54 -9.81
C LEU A 525 -38.12 -18.32 -9.97
N PRO A 526 -38.29 -19.11 -11.06
CA PRO A 526 -39.58 -19.75 -11.40
C PRO A 526 -40.05 -20.73 -10.31
N ASP A 527 -39.10 -21.43 -9.66
CA ASP A 527 -39.42 -22.40 -8.59
C ASP A 527 -39.94 -21.72 -7.31
N TRP A 528 -39.78 -20.40 -7.20
CA TRP A 528 -40.26 -19.67 -6.03
C TRP A 528 -41.70 -19.27 -6.14
N ALA A 529 -42.34 -19.33 -7.31
CA ALA A 529 -43.73 -18.99 -7.56
C ALA A 529 -44.18 -17.65 -6.91
N LEU A 530 -43.35 -16.61 -7.10
CA LEU A 530 -43.51 -15.31 -6.47
C LEU A 530 -44.67 -14.54 -7.09
N THR A 531 -45.61 -14.08 -6.27
CA THR A 531 -46.76 -13.26 -6.70
C THR A 531 -46.72 -11.85 -6.08
N SER A 532 -45.89 -11.63 -5.09
CA SER A 532 -45.75 -10.34 -4.38
C SER A 532 -44.41 -10.26 -3.67
N ILE A 533 -43.99 -9.05 -3.28
CA ILE A 533 -42.81 -8.84 -2.44
C ILE A 533 -43.02 -9.39 -1.03
N ALA A 534 -44.25 -9.32 -0.50
CA ALA A 534 -44.59 -9.97 0.77
C ALA A 534 -44.37 -11.50 0.73
N GLY A 535 -44.68 -12.14 -0.41
CA GLY A 535 -44.40 -13.56 -0.64
C GLY A 535 -42.91 -13.88 -0.67
N LEU A 536 -42.08 -13.01 -1.27
CA LEU A 536 -40.62 -13.10 -1.23
C LEU A 536 -40.08 -13.02 0.20
N LEU A 537 -40.52 -12.01 0.97
CA LEU A 537 -40.11 -11.82 2.36
C LEU A 537 -40.52 -13.00 3.24
N ALA A 538 -41.75 -13.53 3.06
CA ALA A 538 -42.20 -14.72 3.77
C ALA A 538 -41.27 -15.94 3.52
N ARG A 539 -40.74 -16.11 2.29
CA ARG A 539 -39.78 -17.16 1.99
C ARG A 539 -38.43 -17.00 2.71
N PHE A 540 -37.92 -15.78 2.82
CA PHE A 540 -36.73 -15.53 3.59
C PHE A 540 -36.91 -15.84 5.07
N LYS A 541 -38.08 -15.59 5.64
CA LYS A 541 -38.36 -15.83 7.06
C LYS A 541 -38.72 -17.29 7.43
N VAL A 542 -38.78 -18.21 6.44
CA VAL A 542 -39.06 -19.64 6.72
C VAL A 542 -37.81 -20.28 7.35
N LYS A 543 -37.97 -20.75 8.59
CA LYS A 543 -36.92 -21.38 9.40
C LYS A 543 -36.78 -22.92 9.23
N THR A 544 -37.53 -23.56 8.31
CA THR A 544 -37.53 -25.03 8.14
C THR A 544 -36.29 -25.56 7.38
N THR A 545 -35.72 -26.64 7.89
CA THR A 545 -34.62 -27.40 7.30
C THR A 545 -35.04 -28.00 5.95
N GLY A 546 -34.54 -27.49 4.84
CA GLY A 546 -34.76 -28.05 3.49
C GLY A 546 -34.96 -27.03 2.37
N THR A 547 -35.43 -25.85 2.68
CA THR A 547 -35.66 -24.75 1.71
C THR A 547 -35.27 -23.40 2.32
N ARG A 548 -33.96 -23.26 2.66
CA ARG A 548 -33.45 -22.02 3.26
C ARG A 548 -33.17 -21.00 2.17
N ALA A 549 -34.14 -20.18 1.81
CA ALA A 549 -33.93 -19.02 0.95
C ALA A 549 -32.81 -18.09 1.48
N LYS A 550 -32.65 -17.94 2.80
CA LYS A 550 -31.54 -17.18 3.45
C LYS A 550 -30.12 -17.73 3.16
N THR A 551 -29.96 -18.91 2.60
CA THR A 551 -28.64 -19.49 2.24
C THR A 551 -28.51 -19.72 0.75
N ASP A 552 -29.51 -19.35 -0.03
CA ASP A 552 -29.51 -19.42 -1.48
C ASP A 552 -28.90 -18.16 -2.09
N TYR A 553 -27.56 -18.11 -2.09
CA TYR A 553 -26.83 -16.95 -2.63
C TYR A 553 -27.00 -16.77 -4.15
N LEU A 554 -27.39 -17.81 -4.91
CA LEU A 554 -27.74 -17.68 -6.32
C LEU A 554 -29.05 -16.89 -6.47
N ALA A 555 -30.03 -17.18 -5.60
CA ALA A 555 -31.27 -16.38 -5.58
C ALA A 555 -30.99 -14.91 -5.21
N TYR A 556 -30.04 -14.64 -4.32
CA TYR A 556 -29.62 -13.29 -3.98
C TYR A 556 -29.09 -12.52 -5.20
N GLU A 557 -28.26 -13.16 -6.02
CA GLU A 557 -27.72 -12.56 -7.25
C GLU A 557 -28.83 -12.25 -8.27
N GLU A 558 -29.80 -13.15 -8.43
CA GLU A 558 -30.95 -12.94 -9.31
C GLU A 558 -31.86 -11.80 -8.84
N ILE A 559 -32.09 -11.68 -7.52
CA ILE A 559 -32.85 -10.57 -6.93
C ILE A 559 -32.07 -9.25 -7.11
N ALA A 560 -30.77 -9.27 -6.84
CA ALA A 560 -29.92 -8.09 -7.05
C ALA A 560 -29.91 -7.64 -8.51
N ALA A 561 -29.96 -8.57 -9.48
CA ALA A 561 -30.08 -8.23 -10.89
C ALA A 561 -31.40 -7.50 -11.21
N VAL A 562 -32.53 -7.89 -10.58
CA VAL A 562 -33.79 -7.17 -10.71
C VAL A 562 -33.69 -5.76 -10.12
N ILE A 563 -33.05 -5.59 -8.96
CA ILE A 563 -32.80 -4.26 -8.36
C ILE A 563 -31.96 -3.41 -9.33
N ARG A 564 -30.90 -3.98 -9.90
CA ARG A 564 -30.02 -3.29 -10.87
C ARG A 564 -30.81 -2.76 -12.09
N ASP A 565 -31.72 -3.56 -12.60
CA ASP A 565 -32.46 -3.25 -13.83
C ASP A 565 -33.62 -2.26 -13.57
N ASN A 566 -33.96 -1.96 -12.31
CA ASN A 566 -35.04 -1.07 -11.91
C ASN A 566 -34.54 0.21 -11.23
N ALA A 567 -34.76 1.38 -11.85
CA ALA A 567 -34.24 2.66 -11.36
C ALA A 567 -34.82 3.09 -10.00
N ARG A 568 -36.12 2.79 -9.71
CA ARG A 568 -36.73 3.14 -8.42
C ARG A 568 -36.16 2.29 -7.28
N CYS A 569 -35.91 1.01 -7.54
CA CYS A 569 -35.28 0.11 -6.58
C CYS A 569 -33.84 0.54 -6.31
N ARG A 570 -33.07 0.90 -7.35
CA ARG A 570 -31.70 1.45 -7.17
C ARG A 570 -31.70 2.70 -6.30
N ALA A 571 -32.63 3.63 -6.53
CA ALA A 571 -32.71 4.86 -5.75
C ALA A 571 -32.95 4.58 -4.25
N ARG A 572 -33.85 3.62 -3.90
CA ARG A 572 -34.03 3.19 -2.50
C ARG A 572 -32.82 2.48 -1.94
N GLY A 573 -32.18 1.61 -2.72
CA GLY A 573 -30.92 0.98 -2.33
C GLY A 573 -29.84 2.02 -2.02
N ALA A 574 -29.72 3.08 -2.84
CA ALA A 574 -28.80 4.18 -2.60
C ALA A 574 -29.12 4.94 -1.30
N THR A 575 -30.40 5.18 -0.99
CA THR A 575 -30.82 5.79 0.28
C THR A 575 -30.32 4.98 1.48
N PHE A 576 -30.49 3.66 1.45
CA PHE A 576 -30.03 2.77 2.51
C PHE A 576 -28.50 2.78 2.66
N LEU A 577 -27.76 2.59 1.57
CA LEU A 577 -26.30 2.59 1.61
C LEU A 577 -25.73 3.94 2.05
N ASN A 578 -26.34 5.05 1.60
CA ASN A 578 -25.94 6.39 2.03
C ASN A 578 -26.18 6.61 3.54
N ALA A 579 -27.29 6.11 4.08
CA ALA A 579 -27.52 6.15 5.53
C ALA A 579 -26.42 5.43 6.30
N ILE A 580 -25.98 4.24 5.85
CA ILE A 580 -24.85 3.52 6.46
C ILE A 580 -23.56 4.35 6.38
N VAL A 581 -23.21 4.89 5.21
CA VAL A 581 -22.01 5.71 5.00
C VAL A 581 -22.00 6.92 5.93
N ARG A 582 -23.11 7.68 5.97
CA ARG A 582 -23.22 8.87 6.83
C ARG A 582 -23.16 8.53 8.31
N GLY A 583 -23.82 7.46 8.72
CA GLY A 583 -23.74 6.96 10.09
C GLY A 583 -22.31 6.54 10.46
N ALA A 584 -21.62 5.81 9.58
CA ALA A 584 -20.26 5.36 9.79
C ALA A 584 -19.26 6.53 9.83
N LEU A 585 -19.47 7.58 9.04
CA LEU A 585 -18.63 8.79 9.05
C LEU A 585 -18.91 9.73 10.22
N GLY A 586 -19.99 9.53 10.95
CA GLY A 586 -20.43 10.44 12.01
C GLY A 586 -21.07 11.73 11.50
N THR A 587 -21.51 11.75 10.23
CA THR A 587 -22.17 12.89 9.56
C THR A 587 -23.69 12.68 9.47
N ALA A 588 -24.28 12.14 10.52
CA ALA A 588 -25.71 11.80 10.57
C ALA A 588 -26.66 13.03 10.55
N GLU A 589 -26.16 14.23 10.87
CA GLU A 589 -26.94 15.47 10.78
C GLU A 589 -27.46 15.70 9.36
N GLY A 590 -28.77 15.96 9.24
CA GLY A 590 -29.42 16.16 7.95
C GLY A 590 -29.69 14.88 7.15
N CYS A 591 -29.56 13.69 7.75
CA CYS A 591 -29.95 12.41 7.18
C CYS A 591 -31.28 11.96 7.84
N PRO A 592 -32.43 12.09 7.17
CA PRO A 592 -33.72 11.77 7.76
C PRO A 592 -33.86 10.28 8.08
N GLU A 593 -33.10 9.42 7.41
CA GLU A 593 -33.11 7.98 7.63
C GLU A 593 -32.32 7.57 8.88
N LEU A 594 -31.57 8.47 9.51
CA LEU A 594 -30.78 8.19 10.72
C LEU A 594 -31.38 8.91 11.92
N VAL A 595 -31.81 8.15 12.89
CA VAL A 595 -32.38 8.68 14.15
C VAL A 595 -31.52 8.20 15.32
N LYS A 596 -31.10 9.14 16.17
CA LYS A 596 -30.38 8.81 17.39
C LYS A 596 -31.27 7.99 18.32
N ASP A 597 -30.81 6.79 18.65
CA ASP A 597 -31.52 5.89 19.57
C ASP A 597 -31.34 6.30 21.03
N ALA A 598 -32.35 5.98 21.87
CA ALA A 598 -32.35 6.27 23.30
C ALA A 598 -31.20 5.56 24.07
N LYS A 599 -30.66 4.47 23.53
CA LYS A 599 -29.50 3.74 24.10
C LYS A 599 -28.16 4.46 23.91
N SER A 600 -28.10 5.58 23.18
CA SER A 600 -26.88 6.36 23.00
C SER A 600 -26.31 6.84 24.33
N THR A 601 -24.99 6.73 24.48
CA THR A 601 -24.22 7.17 25.65
C THR A 601 -23.29 8.34 25.27
N PRO A 602 -22.62 9.00 26.22
CA PRO A 602 -21.61 10.02 25.89
C PRO A 602 -20.44 9.48 25.04
N GLN A 603 -20.16 8.19 25.11
CA GLN A 603 -19.02 7.54 24.40
C GLN A 603 -19.46 6.86 23.09
N THR A 604 -20.74 6.49 22.95
CA THR A 604 -21.26 5.73 21.83
C THR A 604 -22.54 6.35 21.29
N THR A 605 -22.55 6.69 20.02
CA THR A 605 -23.77 7.08 19.32
C THR A 605 -24.42 5.83 18.72
N VAL A 606 -25.62 5.48 19.17
CA VAL A 606 -26.44 4.46 18.54
C VAL A 606 -27.38 5.14 17.55
N LEU A 607 -27.32 4.75 16.28
CA LEU A 607 -28.12 5.30 15.20
C LEU A 607 -29.06 4.22 14.65
N ARG A 608 -30.37 4.48 14.72
CA ARG A 608 -31.37 3.61 14.12
C ARG A 608 -31.66 4.05 12.68
N ILE A 609 -31.54 3.10 11.76
CA ILE A 609 -31.87 3.31 10.34
C ILE A 609 -33.40 3.15 10.18
N ARG A 610 -34.08 4.25 9.88
CA ARG A 610 -35.54 4.32 9.65
C ARG A 610 -35.82 4.59 8.17
N LEU A 611 -36.08 3.55 7.44
CA LEU A 611 -36.39 3.58 6.00
C LEU A 611 -37.87 3.71 5.74
#